data_a425d68e884e09b01200eafb6070f51b
#
_entry.id   a425d68e884e09b01200eafb6070f51b
#
_cell.length_a   1.000
_cell.length_b   1.000
_cell.length_c   1.000
_cell.angle_alpha   90.00
_cell.angle_beta   90.00
_cell.angle_gamma   90.00
#
_symmetry.space_group_name_H-M   'P 1'
#
loop_
_entity.id
_entity.type
_entity.pdbx_description
1 polymer ?
#
loop_
_entity_poly.entity_id
_entity_poly.type
_entity_poly.pdbx_seq_one_letter_code
_entity_poly.pdbx_strand_id
1 'polypeptide(L)'
;MNLPANIVDTSQHLSRLHDLRAAGSGSVLTTGLSDDVILEFLAVDPALTTAIDRADAEFRQIAAQFPDVIDLDEAEQALCVQDGYVNFYAADAVNPYVALAAQGPWIITLKGAVVYDCGGYGMQGLGHAPQAVLEAMNKPHVMANVMTPAVSQMRFINALREELGSTRGGSPFTRFLCLNSGSEAVSVAARIADIATKQMTDPGARYEGCVVRGLTLEGSFHGRTDRPARHSHSTQKKYRKYLASYRSSEYLLTVEPNNIPQLEEVFAKAGRDRVFIEAFFMEPVMGEGNPGQSVTPEFYRRARELTEEHGCLFLVDSIQAGLRAHGVLSIVDYPGFQDLPPPDMEAWSKALNAGQFPLSVLGLSGRATTLYRHGVYGNTMTSNPRALDVAVSVLQSITSQMRENIRTAGARLVERFHDAAHELDGAITKVQGTGLLLSCELDARYKCYGAHSTEEYLRRNGLGVIHGGTNSLRFTPHFRMTEAEGELIVELTRDALINGPVRTPE
;
A
#
# COMPACT_ATOMS: atom_id res chain seq x y z
N MET A 1 25.19 16.18 -36.01
CA MET A 1 25.50 14.75 -36.19
C MET A 1 24.56 14.01 -35.28
N ASN A 2 23.51 13.43 -35.87
CA ASN A 2 22.57 12.57 -35.13
C ASN A 2 23.29 11.26 -34.80
N LEU A 3 23.46 10.95 -33.52
CA LEU A 3 23.82 9.60 -33.11
C LEU A 3 22.63 8.68 -33.51
N PRO A 4 22.88 7.48 -34.06
CA PRO A 4 21.83 6.55 -34.38
C PRO A 4 21.15 6.17 -33.06
N ALA A 5 19.83 6.30 -33.01
CA ALA A 5 19.03 5.64 -31.97
C ALA A 5 19.44 4.15 -32.00
N ASN A 6 19.93 3.62 -30.89
CA ASN A 6 20.09 2.19 -30.71
C ASN A 6 18.71 1.58 -30.97
N ILE A 7 18.51 0.97 -32.11
CA ILE A 7 17.36 0.13 -32.40
C ILE A 7 17.50 -1.02 -31.40
N VAL A 8 16.71 -0.99 -30.33
CA VAL A 8 16.61 -2.13 -29.42
C VAL A 8 16.16 -3.30 -30.28
N ASP A 9 16.96 -4.36 -30.33
CA ASP A 9 16.57 -5.58 -31.05
C ASP A 9 15.47 -6.29 -30.25
N THR A 10 14.23 -5.80 -30.42
CA THR A 10 13.03 -6.34 -29.76
C THR A 10 12.81 -7.81 -30.05
N SER A 11 13.27 -8.27 -31.23
CA SER A 11 13.17 -9.67 -31.66
C SER A 11 14.05 -10.60 -30.82
N GLN A 12 15.21 -10.14 -30.40
CA GLN A 12 16.11 -10.91 -29.53
C GLN A 12 15.53 -11.12 -28.14
N HIS A 13 14.90 -10.08 -27.55
CA HIS A 13 14.29 -10.18 -26.22
C HIS A 13 13.06 -11.07 -26.23
N LEU A 14 12.24 -10.98 -27.28
CA LEU A 14 11.11 -11.90 -27.44
C LEU A 14 11.60 -13.36 -27.63
N SER A 15 12.68 -13.58 -28.39
CA SER A 15 13.28 -14.92 -28.52
C SER A 15 13.73 -15.47 -27.18
N ARG A 16 14.34 -14.68 -26.29
CA ARG A 16 14.70 -15.12 -24.92
C ARG A 16 13.49 -15.53 -24.11
N LEU A 17 12.36 -14.81 -24.20
CA LEU A 17 11.12 -15.22 -23.54
C LEU A 17 10.60 -16.55 -24.11
N HIS A 18 10.67 -16.77 -25.41
CA HIS A 18 10.32 -18.04 -26.02
C HIS A 18 11.23 -19.17 -25.54
N ASP A 19 12.53 -18.95 -25.40
CA ASP A 19 13.47 -19.92 -24.85
C ASP A 19 13.12 -20.27 -23.40
N LEU A 20 12.77 -19.28 -22.56
CA LEU A 20 12.31 -19.51 -21.19
C LEU A 20 11.01 -20.32 -21.16
N ARG A 21 10.04 -20.01 -22.01
CA ARG A 21 8.77 -20.73 -22.13
C ARG A 21 8.95 -22.18 -22.57
N ALA A 22 9.97 -22.44 -23.38
CA ALA A 22 10.29 -23.77 -23.91
C ALA A 22 11.19 -24.59 -22.97
N ALA A 23 11.78 -24.00 -21.96
CA ALA A 23 12.84 -24.63 -21.18
C ALA A 23 12.38 -25.71 -20.18
N GLY A 24 11.08 -25.78 -19.85
CA GLY A 24 10.52 -26.77 -18.92
C GLY A 24 9.34 -27.51 -19.51
N SER A 25 9.13 -28.77 -19.06
CA SER A 25 8.08 -29.67 -19.57
C SER A 25 6.74 -29.53 -18.84
N GLY A 26 6.69 -28.90 -17.66
CA GLY A 26 5.47 -28.78 -16.85
C GLY A 26 4.42 -27.84 -17.46
N SER A 27 3.15 -28.09 -17.15
CA SER A 27 2.02 -27.30 -17.63
C SER A 27 2.09 -25.83 -17.14
N VAL A 28 1.60 -24.91 -17.97
CA VAL A 28 1.58 -23.47 -17.73
C VAL A 28 0.15 -23.02 -17.49
N LEU A 29 -0.09 -22.27 -16.41
CA LEU A 29 -1.38 -21.67 -16.06
C LEU A 29 -1.41 -20.17 -16.37
N THR A 30 -0.25 -19.52 -16.29
CA THR A 30 -0.10 -18.08 -16.50
C THR A 30 0.40 -17.83 -17.92
N THR A 31 -0.49 -17.38 -18.78
CA THR A 31 -0.14 -17.00 -20.16
C THR A 31 0.61 -15.69 -20.22
N GLY A 32 0.32 -14.77 -19.26
CA GLY A 32 0.85 -13.41 -19.26
C GLY A 32 0.32 -12.57 -20.42
N LEU A 33 1.04 -11.49 -20.73
CA LEU A 33 0.75 -10.64 -21.89
C LEU A 33 1.06 -11.35 -23.20
N SER A 34 0.28 -11.03 -24.26
CA SER A 34 0.53 -11.52 -25.61
C SER A 34 1.85 -10.98 -26.19
N ASP A 35 2.43 -11.70 -27.13
CA ASP A 35 3.68 -11.28 -27.77
C ASP A 35 3.55 -9.95 -28.51
N ASP A 36 2.38 -9.63 -29.07
CA ASP A 36 2.11 -8.34 -29.72
C ASP A 36 2.21 -7.18 -28.70
N VAL A 37 1.55 -7.31 -27.55
CA VAL A 37 1.64 -6.32 -26.46
C VAL A 37 3.07 -6.21 -25.91
N ILE A 38 3.75 -7.33 -25.75
CA ILE A 38 5.16 -7.35 -25.30
C ILE A 38 6.04 -6.56 -26.30
N LEU A 39 5.87 -6.76 -27.61
CA LEU A 39 6.64 -6.06 -28.64
C LEU A 39 6.38 -4.53 -28.63
N GLU A 40 5.13 -4.11 -28.44
CA GLU A 40 4.78 -2.71 -28.31
C GLU A 40 5.53 -2.04 -27.14
N PHE A 41 5.53 -2.67 -25.95
CA PHE A 41 6.24 -2.14 -24.79
C PHE A 41 7.77 -2.26 -24.88
N LEU A 42 8.31 -3.31 -25.50
CA LEU A 42 9.74 -3.43 -25.76
C LEU A 42 10.27 -2.29 -26.63
N ALA A 43 9.45 -1.75 -27.51
CA ALA A 43 9.85 -0.63 -28.38
C ALA A 43 10.01 0.69 -27.62
N VAL A 44 9.35 0.85 -26.45
CA VAL A 44 9.25 2.16 -25.76
C VAL A 44 9.70 2.14 -24.30
N ASP A 45 9.73 0.97 -23.66
CA ASP A 45 10.07 0.84 -22.23
C ASP A 45 11.33 -0.01 -21.99
N PRO A 46 12.48 0.60 -21.71
CA PRO A 46 13.71 -0.11 -21.42
C PRO A 46 13.65 -0.94 -20.12
N ALA A 47 12.65 -0.70 -19.25
CA ALA A 47 12.48 -1.50 -18.04
C ALA A 47 12.08 -2.93 -18.39
N LEU A 48 11.23 -3.14 -19.40
CA LEU A 48 10.85 -4.48 -19.86
C LEU A 48 12.06 -5.24 -20.43
N THR A 49 12.87 -4.58 -21.26
CA THR A 49 14.14 -5.13 -21.75
C THR A 49 15.02 -5.62 -20.60
N THR A 50 15.21 -4.75 -19.59
CA THR A 50 16.04 -5.07 -18.42
C THR A 50 15.45 -6.22 -17.60
N ALA A 51 14.12 -6.30 -17.45
CA ALA A 51 13.44 -7.40 -16.75
C ALA A 51 13.71 -8.74 -17.44
N ILE A 52 13.62 -8.79 -18.78
CA ILE A 52 13.88 -9.99 -19.57
C ILE A 52 15.35 -10.42 -19.48
N ASP A 53 16.29 -9.49 -19.57
CA ASP A 53 17.73 -9.79 -19.46
C ASP A 53 18.08 -10.37 -18.07
N ARG A 54 17.49 -9.81 -17.01
CA ARG A 54 17.64 -10.34 -15.65
C ARG A 54 17.01 -11.72 -15.51
N ALA A 55 15.85 -11.93 -16.11
CA ALA A 55 15.16 -13.22 -16.06
C ALA A 55 16.00 -14.32 -16.73
N ASP A 56 16.58 -14.05 -17.90
CA ASP A 56 17.47 -15.01 -18.59
C ASP A 56 18.71 -15.35 -17.74
N ALA A 57 19.31 -14.35 -17.09
CA ALA A 57 20.46 -14.57 -16.22
C ALA A 57 20.10 -15.38 -14.96
N GLU A 58 18.98 -15.04 -14.30
CA GLU A 58 18.50 -15.70 -13.09
C GLU A 58 18.04 -17.12 -13.38
N PHE A 59 17.36 -17.35 -14.50
CA PHE A 59 16.90 -18.68 -14.93
C PHE A 59 18.05 -19.67 -15.01
N ARG A 60 19.20 -19.27 -15.57
CA ARG A 60 20.38 -20.13 -15.66
C ARG A 60 20.90 -20.54 -14.28
N GLN A 61 20.81 -19.66 -13.29
CA GLN A 61 21.20 -19.97 -11.91
C GLN A 61 20.22 -20.92 -11.25
N ILE A 62 18.91 -20.67 -11.41
CA ILE A 62 17.85 -21.53 -10.85
C ILE A 62 17.89 -22.91 -11.48
N ALA A 63 18.06 -23.01 -12.81
CA ALA A 63 18.18 -24.29 -13.51
C ALA A 63 19.40 -25.12 -13.04
N ALA A 64 20.49 -24.45 -12.65
CA ALA A 64 21.67 -25.13 -12.10
C ALA A 64 21.48 -25.54 -10.62
N GLN A 65 20.76 -24.72 -9.82
CA GLN A 65 20.58 -24.97 -8.38
C GLN A 65 19.39 -25.88 -8.06
N PHE A 66 18.32 -25.76 -8.82
CA PHE A 66 17.03 -26.42 -8.59
C PHE A 66 16.44 -26.98 -9.90
N PRO A 67 17.16 -27.87 -10.61
CA PRO A 67 16.74 -28.35 -11.95
C PRO A 67 15.34 -28.98 -11.92
N ASP A 68 15.02 -29.74 -10.86
CA ASP A 68 13.74 -30.43 -10.73
C ASP A 68 12.53 -29.46 -10.65
N VAL A 69 12.74 -28.20 -10.21
CA VAL A 69 11.67 -27.19 -10.11
C VAL A 69 11.24 -26.69 -11.50
N ILE A 70 12.16 -26.68 -12.47
CA ILE A 70 11.87 -26.14 -13.82
C ILE A 70 10.82 -26.98 -14.54
N ASP A 71 10.86 -28.30 -14.35
CA ASP A 71 9.97 -29.27 -15.01
C ASP A 71 8.62 -29.47 -14.31
N LEU A 72 8.44 -28.93 -13.11
CA LEU A 72 7.16 -29.00 -12.41
C LEU A 72 6.06 -28.23 -13.15
N ASP A 73 4.82 -28.65 -12.97
CA ASP A 73 3.66 -27.84 -13.29
C ASP A 73 3.70 -26.51 -12.54
N GLU A 74 3.23 -25.42 -13.13
CA GLU A 74 3.34 -24.07 -12.53
C GLU A 74 2.68 -24.01 -11.13
N ALA A 75 1.55 -24.70 -10.93
CA ALA A 75 0.92 -24.80 -9.62
C ALA A 75 1.81 -25.53 -8.60
N GLU A 76 2.51 -26.59 -9.03
CA GLU A 76 3.45 -27.31 -8.17
C GLU A 76 4.72 -26.52 -7.89
N GLN A 77 5.20 -25.70 -8.85
CA GLN A 77 6.31 -24.76 -8.63
C GLN A 77 5.99 -23.80 -7.49
N ALA A 78 4.78 -23.17 -7.50
CA ALA A 78 4.38 -22.24 -6.46
C ALA A 78 4.30 -22.89 -5.07
N LEU A 79 3.82 -24.15 -5.00
CA LEU A 79 3.79 -24.93 -3.76
C LEU A 79 5.20 -25.31 -3.30
N CYS A 80 6.06 -25.78 -4.21
CA CYS A 80 7.43 -26.19 -3.92
C CYS A 80 8.27 -25.02 -3.36
N VAL A 81 8.18 -23.84 -3.98
CA VAL A 81 8.92 -22.63 -3.52
C VAL A 81 8.46 -22.17 -2.14
N GLN A 82 7.22 -22.45 -1.75
CA GLN A 82 6.68 -22.09 -0.44
C GLN A 82 6.70 -23.23 0.58
N ASP A 83 7.28 -24.36 0.25
CA ASP A 83 7.35 -25.49 1.19
C ASP A 83 8.06 -25.09 2.47
N GLY A 84 7.45 -25.44 3.61
CA GLY A 84 7.93 -25.02 4.93
C GLY A 84 7.67 -23.56 5.30
N TYR A 85 7.05 -22.76 4.42
CA TYR A 85 6.74 -21.34 4.62
C TYR A 85 5.25 -21.12 4.90
N VAL A 86 4.93 -20.36 5.97
CA VAL A 86 3.53 -20.01 6.29
C VAL A 86 3.17 -18.66 5.69
N ASN A 87 2.39 -18.66 4.61
CA ASN A 87 1.79 -17.44 4.11
C ASN A 87 0.58 -17.04 4.97
N PHE A 88 0.40 -15.76 5.30
CA PHE A 88 -0.77 -15.30 6.05
C PHE A 88 -2.03 -15.16 5.17
N TYR A 89 -1.90 -15.22 3.86
CA TYR A 89 -3.01 -15.40 2.92
C TYR A 89 -3.31 -16.88 2.69
N ALA A 90 -4.57 -17.18 2.35
CA ALA A 90 -4.96 -18.52 1.92
C ALA A 90 -4.30 -18.88 0.58
N ALA A 91 -4.11 -20.16 0.33
CA ALA A 91 -3.42 -20.64 -0.87
C ALA A 91 -4.07 -20.14 -2.18
N ASP A 92 -5.40 -20.04 -2.21
CA ASP A 92 -6.18 -19.57 -3.36
C ASP A 92 -6.10 -18.03 -3.58
N ALA A 93 -5.45 -17.29 -2.69
CA ALA A 93 -5.17 -15.87 -2.84
C ALA A 93 -3.71 -15.59 -3.21
N VAL A 94 -2.84 -16.60 -3.22
CA VAL A 94 -1.44 -16.50 -3.66
C VAL A 94 -1.39 -16.35 -5.19
N ASN A 95 -0.38 -15.65 -5.70
CA ASN A 95 -0.17 -15.58 -7.16
C ASN A 95 0.02 -16.97 -7.75
N PRO A 96 -0.57 -17.26 -8.92
CA PRO A 96 -0.52 -18.58 -9.54
C PRO A 96 0.84 -18.91 -10.15
N TYR A 97 1.81 -18.01 -10.08
CA TYR A 97 3.12 -18.12 -10.71
C TYR A 97 4.26 -17.84 -9.71
N VAL A 98 5.45 -18.29 -10.05
CA VAL A 98 6.70 -17.94 -9.37
C VAL A 98 7.36 -16.78 -10.12
N ALA A 99 7.59 -15.66 -9.45
CA ALA A 99 8.30 -14.52 -10.02
C ALA A 99 9.79 -14.83 -10.11
N LEU A 100 10.39 -14.62 -11.28
CA LEU A 100 11.81 -14.88 -11.56
C LEU A 100 12.64 -13.59 -11.47
N ALA A 101 12.22 -12.57 -12.20
CA ALA A 101 12.88 -11.25 -12.22
C ALA A 101 11.85 -10.14 -12.39
N ALA A 102 12.25 -8.90 -12.02
CA ALA A 102 11.39 -7.74 -12.23
C ALA A 102 12.20 -6.45 -12.39
N GLN A 103 11.63 -5.50 -13.16
CA GLN A 103 12.14 -4.14 -13.31
C GLN A 103 11.00 -3.19 -13.67
N GLY A 104 10.97 -2.00 -13.07
CA GLY A 104 9.85 -1.08 -13.28
C GLY A 104 8.52 -1.74 -12.91
N PRO A 105 7.48 -1.70 -13.75
CA PRO A 105 6.22 -2.40 -13.50
C PRO A 105 6.21 -3.88 -13.96
N TRP A 106 7.29 -4.38 -14.57
CA TRP A 106 7.30 -5.68 -15.25
C TRP A 106 7.84 -6.78 -14.37
N ILE A 107 7.10 -7.87 -14.27
CA ILE A 107 7.53 -9.16 -13.69
C ILE A 107 7.65 -10.18 -14.81
N ILE A 108 8.76 -10.92 -14.82
CA ILE A 108 8.93 -12.11 -15.64
C ILE A 108 8.82 -13.33 -14.72
N THR A 109 7.96 -14.27 -15.06
CA THR A 109 7.74 -15.48 -14.26
C THR A 109 8.74 -16.59 -14.61
N LEU A 110 8.85 -17.60 -13.76
CA LEU A 110 9.72 -18.76 -13.99
C LEU A 110 9.34 -19.54 -15.26
N LYS A 111 8.08 -19.49 -15.70
CA LYS A 111 7.58 -20.07 -16.97
C LYS A 111 7.60 -19.05 -18.13
N GLY A 112 8.27 -17.91 -18.01
CA GLY A 112 8.47 -16.93 -19.09
C GLY A 112 7.26 -16.07 -19.42
N ALA A 113 6.23 -16.02 -18.56
CA ALA A 113 5.14 -15.07 -18.73
C ALA A 113 5.57 -13.66 -18.32
N VAL A 114 5.07 -12.65 -19.03
CA VAL A 114 5.23 -11.23 -18.69
C VAL A 114 3.97 -10.72 -18.00
N VAL A 115 4.14 -10.10 -16.83
CA VAL A 115 3.05 -9.55 -16.02
C VAL A 115 3.32 -8.09 -15.72
N TYR A 116 2.36 -7.21 -15.99
CA TYR A 116 2.35 -5.83 -15.53
C TYR A 116 1.84 -5.77 -14.09
N ASP A 117 2.67 -5.30 -13.15
CA ASP A 117 2.32 -5.30 -11.72
C ASP A 117 1.77 -3.94 -11.25
N CYS A 118 0.49 -3.92 -10.92
CA CYS A 118 -0.14 -2.83 -10.16
C CYS A 118 -0.76 -3.30 -8.83
N GLY A 119 -0.37 -4.49 -8.36
CA GLY A 119 -0.88 -5.15 -7.16
C GLY A 119 0.01 -5.10 -5.93
N GLY A 120 1.03 -4.26 -5.89
CA GLY A 120 2.06 -4.22 -4.84
C GLY A 120 1.66 -3.56 -3.53
N TYR A 121 0.41 -3.54 -3.12
CA TYR A 121 -0.11 -2.95 -1.86
C TYR A 121 0.26 -1.46 -1.65
N GLY A 122 0.62 -0.76 -2.72
CA GLY A 122 1.08 0.63 -2.65
C GLY A 122 2.57 0.80 -2.33
N MET A 123 3.35 -0.27 -2.22
CA MET A 123 4.80 -0.19 -1.99
C MET A 123 5.57 0.21 -3.25
N GLN A 124 5.17 -0.31 -4.41
CA GLN A 124 5.91 -0.20 -5.69
C GLN A 124 5.73 1.15 -6.39
N GLY A 125 5.78 2.26 -5.63
CA GLY A 125 5.67 3.60 -6.22
C GLY A 125 6.77 3.92 -7.24
N LEU A 126 7.98 3.44 -7.01
CA LEU A 126 9.10 3.58 -7.94
C LEU A 126 9.30 2.35 -8.85
N GLY A 127 8.35 1.40 -8.83
CA GLY A 127 8.45 0.12 -9.52
C GLY A 127 9.42 -0.86 -8.84
N HIS A 128 9.62 -2.02 -9.46
CA HIS A 128 10.58 -3.02 -9.02
C HIS A 128 12.02 -2.54 -9.29
N ALA A 129 12.93 -2.90 -8.39
CA ALA A 129 14.37 -2.67 -8.49
C ALA A 129 14.78 -1.23 -8.87
N PRO A 130 14.28 -0.17 -8.19
CA PRO A 130 14.62 1.22 -8.50
C PRO A 130 16.10 1.47 -8.24
N GLN A 131 16.88 1.79 -9.28
CA GLN A 131 18.34 1.83 -9.28
C GLN A 131 18.92 2.71 -8.15
N ALA A 132 18.46 3.95 -8.01
CA ALA A 132 18.98 4.88 -7.01
C ALA A 132 18.74 4.38 -5.56
N VAL A 133 17.63 3.66 -5.33
CA VAL A 133 17.30 3.08 -4.03
C VAL A 133 18.17 1.86 -3.74
N LEU A 134 18.40 1.00 -4.75
CA LEU A 134 19.31 -0.14 -4.63
C LEU A 134 20.75 0.32 -4.35
N GLU A 135 21.22 1.37 -5.01
CA GLU A 135 22.53 1.97 -4.75
C GLU A 135 22.63 2.50 -3.31
N ALA A 136 21.59 3.18 -2.82
CA ALA A 136 21.55 3.64 -1.42
C ALA A 136 21.57 2.45 -0.45
N MET A 137 20.83 1.39 -0.73
CA MET A 137 20.77 0.18 0.10
C MET A 137 22.09 -0.56 0.16
N ASN A 138 22.87 -0.58 -0.93
CA ASN A 138 24.13 -1.34 -1.02
C ASN A 138 25.36 -0.61 -0.46
N LYS A 139 25.21 0.62 0.03
CA LYS A 139 26.30 1.34 0.68
C LYS A 139 26.78 0.62 1.94
N PRO A 140 28.07 0.71 2.31
CA PRO A 140 28.60 0.19 3.56
C PRO A 140 28.11 1.06 4.73
N HIS A 141 26.98 0.70 5.34
CA HIS A 141 26.44 1.41 6.49
C HIS A 141 27.07 0.94 7.80
N VAL A 142 27.17 1.86 8.77
CA VAL A 142 27.55 1.48 10.15
C VAL A 142 26.33 0.90 10.83
N MET A 143 26.27 -0.43 10.92
CA MET A 143 25.14 -1.18 11.48
C MET A 143 25.33 -1.41 12.97
N ALA A 144 25.44 -0.32 13.74
CA ALA A 144 25.49 -0.36 15.19
C ALA A 144 24.08 -0.48 15.81
N ASN A 145 24.00 -0.61 17.14
CA ASN A 145 22.70 -0.66 17.82
C ASN A 145 22.00 0.72 17.80
N VAL A 146 20.72 0.73 18.15
CA VAL A 146 19.85 1.92 18.13
C VAL A 146 20.34 3.08 19.05
N MET A 147 21.22 2.81 20.00
CA MET A 147 21.80 3.84 20.87
C MET A 147 22.96 4.60 20.19
N THR A 148 23.46 4.14 19.06
CA THR A 148 24.58 4.77 18.36
C THR A 148 24.03 5.79 17.35
N PRO A 149 24.24 7.11 17.53
CA PRO A 149 23.83 8.11 16.53
C PRO A 149 24.54 7.88 15.20
N ALA A 150 23.77 7.92 14.11
CA ALA A 150 24.26 7.78 12.74
C ALA A 150 23.93 9.01 11.91
N VAL A 151 24.81 9.39 10.96
CA VAL A 151 24.60 10.54 10.06
C VAL A 151 23.35 10.35 9.17
N SER A 152 22.98 9.10 8.88
CA SER A 152 21.75 8.77 8.17
C SER A 152 20.48 9.31 8.87
N GLN A 153 20.48 9.39 10.20
CA GLN A 153 19.38 9.99 10.96
C GLN A 153 19.23 11.48 10.62
N MET A 154 20.33 12.23 10.58
CA MET A 154 20.29 13.65 10.23
C MET A 154 19.83 13.88 8.78
N ARG A 155 20.36 13.09 7.83
CA ARG A 155 19.95 13.15 6.42
C ARG A 155 18.45 12.89 6.27
N PHE A 156 17.96 11.85 6.93
CA PHE A 156 16.56 11.47 6.85
C PHE A 156 15.62 12.50 7.49
N ILE A 157 15.95 13.03 8.67
CA ILE A 157 15.15 14.07 9.31
C ILE A 157 15.11 15.34 8.46
N ASN A 158 16.20 15.71 7.81
CA ASN A 158 16.20 16.85 6.89
C ASN A 158 15.31 16.60 5.68
N ALA A 159 15.43 15.44 5.03
CA ALA A 159 14.56 15.07 3.90
C ALA A 159 13.07 15.03 4.30
N LEU A 160 12.75 14.52 5.48
CA LEU A 160 11.36 14.57 5.99
C LEU A 160 10.87 15.99 6.23
N ARG A 161 11.70 16.88 6.78
CA ARG A 161 11.31 18.27 7.03
C ARG A 161 11.15 19.09 5.75
N GLU A 162 11.90 18.74 4.70
CA GLU A 162 11.75 19.34 3.37
C GLU A 162 10.45 18.85 2.69
N GLU A 163 10.09 17.59 2.88
CA GLU A 163 8.88 17.00 2.30
C GLU A 163 7.61 17.44 3.05
N LEU A 164 7.61 17.37 4.38
CA LEU A 164 6.42 17.56 5.21
C LEU A 164 6.13 19.05 5.45
N GLY A 165 4.91 19.47 5.16
CA GLY A 165 4.48 20.84 5.31
C GLY A 165 5.09 21.79 4.28
N SER A 166 5.54 21.29 3.16
CA SER A 166 6.13 22.06 2.06
C SER A 166 5.16 23.11 1.50
N THR A 167 3.85 22.86 1.59
CA THR A 167 2.78 23.77 1.14
C THR A 167 2.31 24.75 2.22
N ARG A 168 2.76 24.61 3.46
CA ARG A 168 2.30 25.40 4.61
C ARG A 168 3.44 26.09 5.42
N GLY A 169 4.63 26.17 4.85
CA GLY A 169 5.77 26.86 5.45
C GLY A 169 6.59 26.05 6.45
N GLY A 170 6.37 24.74 6.55
CA GLY A 170 7.20 23.82 7.33
C GLY A 170 6.44 22.69 8.01
N SER A 171 7.20 21.69 8.46
CA SER A 171 6.66 20.50 9.12
C SER A 171 5.94 20.81 10.44
N PRO A 172 4.70 20.38 10.63
CA PRO A 172 4.00 20.51 11.91
C PRO A 172 4.44 19.47 12.94
N PHE A 173 5.24 18.48 12.54
CA PHE A 173 5.74 17.42 13.42
C PHE A 173 7.10 17.80 13.99
N THR A 174 7.22 17.72 15.33
CA THR A 174 8.43 18.15 16.06
C THR A 174 9.43 17.03 16.25
N ARG A 175 8.95 15.76 16.26
CA ARG A 175 9.77 14.56 16.46
C ARG A 175 9.27 13.43 15.58
N PHE A 176 10.16 12.48 15.29
CA PHE A 176 9.88 11.31 14.47
C PHE A 176 10.39 10.05 15.15
N LEU A 177 9.58 8.98 15.10
CA LEU A 177 9.97 7.63 15.50
C LEU A 177 10.09 6.78 14.24
N CYS A 178 11.28 6.20 14.02
CA CYS A 178 11.54 5.32 12.87
C CYS A 178 11.42 3.87 13.33
N LEU A 179 10.61 3.09 12.63
CA LEU A 179 10.18 1.74 13.00
C LEU A 179 10.31 0.84 11.75
N ASN A 180 9.98 -0.45 11.84
CA ASN A 180 10.19 -1.38 10.72
C ASN A 180 8.91 -1.63 9.88
N SER A 181 7.72 -1.45 10.44
CA SER A 181 6.46 -1.69 9.73
C SER A 181 5.38 -0.68 10.12
N GLY A 182 4.40 -0.47 9.22
CA GLY A 182 3.25 0.37 9.51
C GLY A 182 2.50 -0.06 10.77
N SER A 183 2.33 -1.37 10.99
CA SER A 183 1.71 -1.89 12.21
C SER A 183 2.48 -1.53 13.49
N GLU A 184 3.81 -1.42 13.41
CA GLU A 184 4.59 -0.91 14.56
C GLU A 184 4.33 0.59 14.79
N ALA A 185 4.31 1.40 13.74
CA ALA A 185 4.03 2.83 13.86
C ALA A 185 2.66 3.07 14.51
N VAL A 186 1.62 2.37 14.06
CA VAL A 186 0.29 2.44 14.66
C VAL A 186 0.27 1.88 16.08
N SER A 187 1.05 0.81 16.38
CA SER A 187 1.18 0.28 17.76
C SER A 187 1.76 1.32 18.71
N VAL A 188 2.78 2.07 18.28
CA VAL A 188 3.38 3.13 19.10
C VAL A 188 2.43 4.31 19.25
N ALA A 189 1.72 4.70 18.19
CA ALA A 189 0.68 5.72 18.26
C ALA A 189 -0.41 5.34 19.27
N ALA A 190 -0.88 4.09 19.24
CA ALA A 190 -1.87 3.58 20.20
C ALA A 190 -1.32 3.56 21.65
N ARG A 191 -0.02 3.30 21.86
CA ARG A 191 0.60 3.41 23.20
C ARG A 191 0.69 4.85 23.69
N ILE A 192 0.96 5.82 22.80
CA ILE A 192 0.92 7.23 23.14
C ILE A 192 -0.50 7.65 23.51
N ALA A 193 -1.50 7.16 22.76
CA ALA A 193 -2.90 7.38 23.08
C ALA A 193 -3.29 6.76 24.44
N ASP A 194 -2.80 5.58 24.77
CA ASP A 194 -3.02 4.90 26.05
C ASP A 194 -2.42 5.69 27.24
N ILE A 195 -1.25 6.33 27.04
CA ILE A 195 -0.67 7.24 28.06
C ILE A 195 -1.60 8.45 28.26
N ALA A 196 -2.10 9.05 27.18
CA ALA A 196 -3.06 10.16 27.27
C ALA A 196 -4.35 9.69 27.93
N THR A 197 -4.86 8.52 27.59
CA THR A 197 -6.05 7.90 28.17
C THR A 197 -5.91 7.74 29.68
N LYS A 198 -4.77 7.20 30.14
CA LYS A 198 -4.48 7.08 31.56
C LYS A 198 -4.56 8.43 32.27
N GLN A 199 -3.93 9.48 31.71
CA GLN A 199 -3.97 10.82 32.30
C GLN A 199 -5.41 11.41 32.32
N MET A 200 -6.26 11.04 31.40
CA MET A 200 -7.63 11.54 31.29
C MET A 200 -8.64 10.74 32.13
N THR A 201 -8.31 9.50 32.54
CA THR A 201 -9.22 8.59 33.25
C THR A 201 -8.77 8.18 34.65
N ASP A 202 -7.53 8.53 35.06
CA ASP A 202 -7.05 8.30 36.43
C ASP A 202 -7.94 9.02 37.49
N PRO A 203 -7.91 8.60 38.76
CA PRO A 203 -8.67 9.24 39.83
C PRO A 203 -8.44 10.78 39.87
N GLY A 204 -9.54 11.53 39.88
CA GLY A 204 -9.55 12.98 39.83
C GLY A 204 -9.45 13.62 38.44
N ALA A 205 -9.27 12.81 37.39
CA ALA A 205 -9.23 13.29 36.01
C ALA A 205 -10.64 13.52 35.43
N ARG A 206 -10.71 14.28 34.32
CA ARG A 206 -11.96 14.70 33.65
C ARG A 206 -12.90 13.54 33.31
N TYR A 207 -12.34 12.38 32.96
CA TYR A 207 -13.08 11.18 32.50
C TYR A 207 -12.92 9.99 33.46
N GLU A 208 -12.70 10.28 34.76
CA GLU A 208 -12.65 9.21 35.78
C GLU A 208 -13.88 8.31 35.71
N GLY A 209 -13.66 7.00 35.67
CA GLY A 209 -14.72 5.98 35.64
C GLY A 209 -15.48 5.88 34.31
N CYS A 210 -15.03 6.53 33.25
CA CYS A 210 -15.55 6.32 31.90
C CYS A 210 -15.02 5.01 31.28
N VAL A 211 -15.85 4.40 30.43
CA VAL A 211 -15.44 3.26 29.62
C VAL A 211 -14.60 3.76 28.45
N VAL A 212 -13.44 3.12 28.20
CA VAL A 212 -12.54 3.49 27.09
C VAL A 212 -12.95 2.78 25.81
N ARG A 213 -13.02 3.54 24.70
CA ARG A 213 -13.31 3.05 23.34
C ARG A 213 -12.33 3.67 22.34
N GLY A 214 -12.06 2.95 21.24
CA GLY A 214 -11.39 3.50 20.07
C GLY A 214 -12.40 3.98 19.03
N LEU A 215 -11.99 4.90 18.15
CA LEU A 215 -12.80 5.38 17.01
C LEU A 215 -12.01 5.22 15.71
N THR A 216 -12.68 4.80 14.64
CA THR A 216 -12.11 4.69 13.29
C THR A 216 -13.17 4.87 12.21
N LEU A 217 -12.74 4.97 10.93
CA LEU A 217 -13.67 4.94 9.80
C LEU A 217 -14.20 3.54 9.54
N GLU A 218 -15.43 3.42 9.04
CA GLU A 218 -15.95 2.15 8.53
C GLU A 218 -15.10 1.69 7.35
N GLY A 219 -14.74 0.41 7.33
CA GLY A 219 -13.83 -0.15 6.32
C GLY A 219 -12.34 0.12 6.54
N SER A 220 -11.94 0.87 7.56
CA SER A 220 -10.53 1.20 7.82
C SER A 220 -9.65 -0.02 8.10
N PHE A 221 -8.35 0.15 7.81
CA PHE A 221 -7.32 -0.84 8.08
C PHE A 221 -6.05 -0.17 8.61
N HIS A 222 -5.64 -0.55 9.81
CA HIS A 222 -4.49 0.04 10.51
C HIS A 222 -3.39 -0.97 10.87
N GLY A 223 -3.48 -2.19 10.37
CA GLY A 223 -2.53 -3.27 10.61
C GLY A 223 -3.13 -4.47 11.33
N ARG A 224 -2.33 -5.53 11.46
CA ARG A 224 -2.77 -6.85 11.98
C ARG A 224 -2.13 -7.23 13.31
N THR A 225 -1.19 -6.47 13.85
CA THR A 225 -0.65 -6.68 15.21
C THR A 225 -1.65 -6.21 16.26
N ASP A 226 -1.51 -6.63 17.51
CA ASP A 226 -2.54 -6.52 18.57
C ASP A 226 -3.30 -5.19 18.63
N ARG A 227 -2.64 -4.07 18.90
CA ARG A 227 -3.31 -2.75 19.04
C ARG A 227 -3.86 -2.23 17.70
N PRO A 228 -3.10 -2.21 16.59
CA PRO A 228 -3.62 -1.85 15.28
C PRO A 228 -4.83 -2.66 14.83
N ALA A 229 -4.83 -3.96 15.11
CA ALA A 229 -5.94 -4.84 14.78
C ALA A 229 -7.26 -4.45 15.49
N ARG A 230 -7.17 -3.87 16.69
CA ARG A 230 -8.36 -3.37 17.42
C ARG A 230 -9.01 -2.17 16.74
N HIS A 231 -8.23 -1.37 15.99
CA HIS A 231 -8.70 -0.21 15.24
C HIS A 231 -9.00 -0.53 13.76
N SER A 232 -8.67 -1.73 13.26
CA SER A 232 -8.91 -2.15 11.88
C SER A 232 -10.33 -2.70 11.72
N HIS A 233 -11.29 -1.87 11.26
CA HIS A 233 -12.69 -2.29 11.09
C HIS A 233 -12.84 -3.40 10.04
N SER A 234 -12.16 -3.30 8.90
CA SER A 234 -12.26 -4.25 7.77
C SER A 234 -11.94 -5.71 8.15
N THR A 235 -11.16 -5.93 9.21
CA THR A 235 -10.73 -7.28 9.64
C THR A 235 -11.46 -7.82 10.86
N GLN A 236 -12.33 -7.03 11.50
CA GLN A 236 -13.02 -7.40 12.76
C GLN A 236 -13.79 -8.72 12.67
N LYS A 237 -14.51 -8.95 11.54
CA LYS A 237 -15.29 -10.19 11.34
C LYS A 237 -14.40 -11.44 11.42
N LYS A 238 -13.20 -11.38 10.82
CA LYS A 238 -12.22 -12.47 10.84
C LYS A 238 -11.64 -12.69 12.25
N TYR A 239 -11.30 -11.61 12.95
CA TYR A 239 -10.76 -11.70 14.30
C TYR A 239 -11.77 -12.24 15.32
N ARG A 240 -13.01 -11.81 15.26
CA ARG A 240 -14.10 -12.37 16.11
C ARG A 240 -14.29 -13.86 15.91
N LYS A 241 -14.08 -14.35 14.69
CA LYS A 241 -14.20 -15.78 14.38
C LYS A 241 -13.09 -16.62 15.02
N TYR A 242 -11.86 -16.09 15.11
CA TYR A 242 -10.70 -16.90 15.45
C TYR A 242 -9.99 -16.53 16.76
N LEU A 243 -10.15 -15.30 17.27
CA LEU A 243 -9.38 -14.80 18.40
C LEU A 243 -10.26 -14.61 19.65
N ALA A 244 -9.87 -15.25 20.76
CA ALA A 244 -10.57 -15.13 22.04
C ALA A 244 -10.61 -13.68 22.57
N SER A 245 -9.58 -12.88 22.31
CA SER A 245 -9.49 -11.46 22.70
C SER A 245 -10.47 -10.54 21.97
N TYR A 246 -11.15 -11.04 20.92
CA TYR A 246 -12.14 -10.31 20.13
C TYR A 246 -13.57 -10.79 20.33
N ARG A 247 -13.85 -11.62 21.35
CA ARG A 247 -15.22 -12.09 21.65
C ARG A 247 -16.17 -10.94 21.97
N SER A 248 -15.68 -9.92 22.67
CA SER A 248 -16.42 -8.68 22.92
C SER A 248 -16.09 -7.64 21.86
N SER A 249 -17.10 -7.17 21.12
CA SER A 249 -16.93 -6.24 20.00
C SER A 249 -17.11 -4.77 20.38
N GLU A 250 -17.30 -4.48 21.66
CA GLU A 250 -17.71 -3.15 22.11
C GLU A 250 -16.61 -2.08 22.12
N TYR A 251 -15.34 -2.48 21.96
CA TYR A 251 -14.23 -1.53 22.05
C TYR A 251 -14.20 -0.51 20.90
N LEU A 252 -14.52 -0.91 19.67
CA LEU A 252 -14.35 -0.07 18.49
C LEU A 252 -15.67 0.60 18.09
N LEU A 253 -15.65 1.93 18.07
CA LEU A 253 -16.67 2.78 17.46
C LEU A 253 -16.27 3.06 16.01
N THR A 254 -17.26 3.20 15.13
CA THR A 254 -17.04 3.48 13.72
C THR A 254 -17.89 4.64 13.25
N VAL A 255 -17.40 5.32 12.20
CA VAL A 255 -18.12 6.36 11.49
C VAL A 255 -17.90 6.18 9.98
N GLU A 256 -18.94 6.39 9.20
CA GLU A 256 -18.83 6.38 7.73
C GLU A 256 -17.91 7.52 7.26
N PRO A 257 -17.04 7.28 6.28
CA PRO A 257 -16.22 8.33 5.69
C PRO A 257 -17.08 9.51 5.23
N ASN A 258 -16.70 10.73 5.62
CA ASN A 258 -17.36 11.98 5.26
C ASN A 258 -18.79 12.19 5.83
N ASN A 259 -19.25 11.35 6.74
CA ASN A 259 -20.55 11.53 7.42
C ASN A 259 -20.37 12.37 8.69
N ILE A 260 -20.38 13.70 8.53
CA ILE A 260 -20.21 14.66 9.64
C ILE A 260 -21.31 14.52 10.70
N PRO A 261 -22.61 14.40 10.35
CA PRO A 261 -23.67 14.22 11.36
C PRO A 261 -23.45 12.96 12.22
N GLN A 262 -23.05 11.84 11.62
CA GLN A 262 -22.74 10.62 12.33
C GLN A 262 -21.52 10.78 13.25
N LEU A 263 -20.47 11.49 12.78
CA LEU A 263 -19.29 11.79 13.58
C LEU A 263 -19.65 12.59 14.83
N GLU A 264 -20.46 13.64 14.69
CA GLU A 264 -20.95 14.47 15.80
C GLU A 264 -21.78 13.65 16.81
N GLU A 265 -22.67 12.79 16.31
CA GLU A 265 -23.48 11.93 17.17
C GLU A 265 -22.63 10.91 17.95
N VAL A 266 -21.57 10.35 17.34
CA VAL A 266 -20.64 9.45 18.03
C VAL A 266 -20.01 10.13 19.24
N PHE A 267 -19.49 11.38 19.08
CA PHE A 267 -18.91 12.12 20.21
C PHE A 267 -19.96 12.57 21.24
N ALA A 268 -21.12 13.02 20.79
CA ALA A 268 -22.23 13.40 21.67
C ALA A 268 -22.72 12.20 22.50
N LYS A 269 -22.88 11.04 21.86
CA LYS A 269 -23.27 9.79 22.53
C LYS A 269 -22.20 9.33 23.53
N ALA A 270 -20.91 9.41 23.16
CA ALA A 270 -19.82 9.09 24.06
C ALA A 270 -19.89 9.92 25.38
N GLY A 271 -20.20 11.21 25.26
CA GLY A 271 -20.41 12.07 26.44
C GLY A 271 -21.60 11.63 27.33
N ARG A 272 -22.74 11.28 26.71
CA ARG A 272 -23.95 10.81 27.44
C ARG A 272 -23.74 9.45 28.12
N ASP A 273 -23.04 8.53 27.45
CA ASP A 273 -22.86 7.15 27.91
C ASP A 273 -21.61 6.97 28.81
N ARG A 274 -20.96 8.06 29.20
CA ARG A 274 -19.71 8.02 29.97
C ARG A 274 -18.62 7.18 29.30
N VAL A 275 -18.43 7.38 28.00
CA VAL A 275 -17.37 6.79 27.20
C VAL A 275 -16.27 7.82 26.95
N PHE A 276 -15.01 7.45 27.17
CA PHE A 276 -13.87 8.19 26.71
C PHE A 276 -13.35 7.56 25.41
N ILE A 277 -13.31 8.34 24.32
CA ILE A 277 -12.69 7.92 23.06
C ILE A 277 -11.20 8.18 23.22
N GLU A 278 -10.37 7.11 23.26
CA GLU A 278 -8.93 7.23 23.50
C GLU A 278 -8.20 7.93 22.33
N ALA A 279 -8.60 7.60 21.12
CA ALA A 279 -8.08 8.22 19.91
C ALA A 279 -9.00 7.96 18.71
N PHE A 280 -8.96 8.87 17.72
CA PHE A 280 -9.51 8.64 16.40
C PHE A 280 -8.38 8.27 15.42
N PHE A 281 -8.48 7.08 14.82
CA PHE A 281 -7.57 6.58 13.79
C PHE A 281 -8.24 6.71 12.43
N MET A 282 -7.63 7.43 11.49
CA MET A 282 -8.23 7.78 10.21
C MET A 282 -7.23 7.62 9.06
N GLU A 283 -7.59 6.89 8.03
CA GLU A 283 -6.87 6.91 6.75
C GLU A 283 -7.30 8.14 5.94
N PRO A 284 -6.38 8.97 5.40
CA PRO A 284 -6.75 10.14 4.60
C PRO A 284 -7.30 9.75 3.22
N VAL A 285 -6.81 8.64 2.68
CA VAL A 285 -7.38 7.89 1.56
C VAL A 285 -7.34 6.43 1.96
N MET A 286 -8.48 5.78 1.94
CA MET A 286 -8.61 4.42 2.43
C MET A 286 -7.92 3.42 1.52
N GLY A 287 -7.22 2.48 2.12
CA GLY A 287 -6.37 1.53 1.40
C GLY A 287 -6.95 0.14 1.19
N GLU A 288 -7.66 -0.42 2.17
CA GLU A 288 -8.08 -1.82 2.11
C GLU A 288 -9.60 -2.00 2.07
N GLY A 289 -10.34 -1.53 3.05
CA GLY A 289 -11.77 -1.85 3.14
C GLY A 289 -12.68 -0.97 2.28
N ASN A 290 -12.17 0.15 1.76
CA ASN A 290 -12.86 1.03 0.81
C ASN A 290 -11.82 1.76 -0.07
N PRO A 291 -11.06 1.03 -0.91
CA PRO A 291 -9.85 1.55 -1.54
C PRO A 291 -10.12 2.75 -2.44
N GLY A 292 -9.32 3.81 -2.28
CA GLY A 292 -9.41 5.04 -3.09
C GLY A 292 -10.39 6.09 -2.54
N GLN A 293 -11.19 5.76 -1.52
CA GLN A 293 -12.08 6.73 -0.87
C GLN A 293 -11.27 7.72 -0.04
N SER A 294 -11.32 9.00 -0.39
CA SER A 294 -10.69 10.09 0.36
C SER A 294 -11.63 10.69 1.40
N VAL A 295 -11.05 11.23 2.46
CA VAL A 295 -11.76 12.12 3.38
C VAL A 295 -11.78 13.54 2.84
N THR A 296 -12.87 14.28 3.12
CA THR A 296 -12.97 15.68 2.70
C THR A 296 -12.32 16.61 3.73
N PRO A 297 -11.86 17.83 3.32
CA PRO A 297 -11.34 18.83 4.24
C PRO A 297 -12.34 19.20 5.35
N GLU A 298 -13.64 19.24 5.06
CA GLU A 298 -14.70 19.56 6.01
C GLU A 298 -14.84 18.48 7.08
N PHE A 299 -14.84 17.19 6.66
CA PHE A 299 -14.89 16.06 7.59
C PHE A 299 -13.64 16.03 8.50
N TYR A 300 -12.45 16.22 7.92
CA TYR A 300 -11.21 16.29 8.67
C TYR A 300 -11.21 17.42 9.70
N ARG A 301 -11.64 18.64 9.28
CA ARG A 301 -11.73 19.80 10.18
C ARG A 301 -12.62 19.47 11.37
N ARG A 302 -13.82 18.93 11.10
CA ARG A 302 -14.77 18.61 12.16
C ARG A 302 -14.24 17.49 13.08
N ALA A 303 -13.58 16.50 12.52
CA ALA A 303 -12.91 15.44 13.28
C ALA A 303 -11.84 16.01 14.22
N ARG A 304 -11.04 16.96 13.72
CA ARG A 304 -10.00 17.61 14.51
C ARG A 304 -10.58 18.43 15.66
N GLU A 305 -11.62 19.22 15.41
CA GLU A 305 -12.35 20.00 16.44
C GLU A 305 -12.89 19.09 17.54
N LEU A 306 -13.63 18.03 17.17
CA LEU A 306 -14.22 17.11 18.13
C LEU A 306 -13.18 16.35 18.95
N THR A 307 -12.05 15.95 18.35
CA THR A 307 -10.97 15.30 19.09
C THR A 307 -10.29 16.23 20.08
N GLU A 308 -10.14 17.51 19.75
CA GLU A 308 -9.63 18.52 20.67
C GLU A 308 -10.61 18.81 21.82
N GLU A 309 -11.89 19.03 21.52
CA GLU A 309 -12.95 19.26 22.50
C GLU A 309 -13.07 18.10 23.49
N HIS A 310 -13.01 16.87 22.99
CA HIS A 310 -13.07 15.64 23.78
C HIS A 310 -11.76 15.38 24.54
N GLY A 311 -10.65 15.89 24.07
CA GLY A 311 -9.31 15.71 24.67
C GLY A 311 -8.62 14.42 24.25
N CYS A 312 -9.13 13.68 23.26
CA CYS A 312 -8.49 12.50 22.70
C CYS A 312 -7.42 12.85 21.65
N LEU A 313 -6.63 11.86 21.22
CA LEU A 313 -5.64 12.05 20.17
C LEU A 313 -6.23 11.75 18.79
N PHE A 314 -5.69 12.43 17.77
CA PHE A 314 -6.03 12.21 16.39
C PHE A 314 -4.80 11.70 15.62
N LEU A 315 -4.88 10.45 15.15
CA LEU A 315 -3.90 9.82 14.28
C LEU A 315 -4.40 9.79 12.85
N VAL A 316 -3.59 10.27 11.91
CA VAL A 316 -3.77 10.02 10.48
C VAL A 316 -2.83 8.90 10.04
N ASP A 317 -3.40 7.88 9.41
CA ASP A 317 -2.68 6.73 8.88
C ASP A 317 -2.48 6.88 7.37
N SER A 318 -1.37 7.49 6.98
CA SER A 318 -0.96 7.71 5.59
C SER A 318 -0.07 6.59 5.04
N ILE A 319 -0.06 5.43 5.69
CA ILE A 319 0.83 4.31 5.33
C ILE A 319 0.61 3.87 3.87
N GLN A 320 -0.62 3.82 3.41
CA GLN A 320 -0.92 3.45 2.02
C GLN A 320 -1.07 4.66 1.10
N ALA A 321 -1.63 5.75 1.59
CA ALA A 321 -1.92 6.95 0.82
C ALA A 321 -0.69 7.82 0.56
N GLY A 322 0.30 7.79 1.44
CA GLY A 322 1.49 8.65 1.37
C GLY A 322 2.21 8.56 0.02
N LEU A 323 2.53 9.71 -0.58
CA LEU A 323 3.01 9.93 -1.94
C LEU A 323 1.99 9.54 -3.03
N ARG A 324 1.30 8.43 -2.89
CA ARG A 324 0.47 7.80 -3.91
C ARG A 324 -0.82 8.57 -4.22
N ALA A 325 -1.45 9.16 -3.20
CA ALA A 325 -2.73 9.84 -3.38
C ALA A 325 -2.61 11.19 -4.11
N HIS A 326 -1.70 12.05 -3.67
CA HIS A 326 -1.56 13.42 -4.20
C HIS A 326 -0.14 13.78 -4.61
N GLY A 327 0.79 12.82 -4.63
CA GLY A 327 2.20 13.09 -4.90
C GLY A 327 2.95 13.73 -3.74
N VAL A 328 2.35 13.81 -2.55
CA VAL A 328 2.92 14.32 -1.30
C VAL A 328 2.77 13.29 -0.19
N LEU A 329 3.67 13.31 0.78
CA LEU A 329 3.72 12.28 1.81
C LEU A 329 2.61 12.40 2.85
N SER A 330 2.27 13.62 3.25
CA SER A 330 1.39 13.92 4.39
C SER A 330 0.06 14.55 3.97
N ILE A 331 -1.00 14.25 4.73
CA ILE A 331 -2.32 14.90 4.59
C ILE A 331 -2.24 16.42 4.72
N VAL A 332 -1.29 16.95 5.51
CA VAL A 332 -1.15 18.39 5.75
C VAL A 332 -0.78 19.17 4.49
N ASP A 333 -0.30 18.47 3.46
CA ASP A 333 0.06 19.02 2.14
C ASP A 333 -0.98 18.70 1.05
N TYR A 334 -2.08 18.00 1.40
CA TYR A 334 -3.12 17.68 0.43
C TYR A 334 -3.89 18.95 0.00
N PRO A 335 -4.37 19.02 -1.25
CA PRO A 335 -5.21 20.13 -1.70
C PRO A 335 -6.41 20.37 -0.77
N GLY A 336 -6.53 21.59 -0.24
CA GLY A 336 -7.60 21.97 0.69
C GLY A 336 -7.32 21.69 2.17
N PHE A 337 -6.18 21.08 2.51
CA PHE A 337 -5.80 20.78 3.91
C PHE A 337 -4.70 21.69 4.46
N GLN A 338 -4.09 22.53 3.63
CA GLN A 338 -2.89 23.31 3.97
C GLN A 338 -3.11 24.25 5.15
N ASP A 339 -4.32 24.82 5.30
CA ASP A 339 -4.68 25.75 6.37
C ASP A 339 -5.39 25.05 7.56
N LEU A 340 -5.60 23.74 7.50
CA LEU A 340 -6.26 23.01 8.58
C LEU A 340 -5.28 22.66 9.71
N PRO A 341 -5.74 22.58 10.96
CA PRO A 341 -4.92 22.15 12.08
C PRO A 341 -4.35 20.74 11.82
N PRO A 342 -3.05 20.50 12.05
CA PRO A 342 -2.44 19.18 11.81
C PRO A 342 -2.95 18.14 12.80
N PRO A 343 -2.83 16.84 12.48
CA PRO A 343 -3.14 15.76 13.42
C PRO A 343 -2.11 15.75 14.57
N ASP A 344 -2.45 15.07 15.66
CA ASP A 344 -1.49 14.86 16.75
C ASP A 344 -0.35 13.94 16.31
N MET A 345 -0.66 12.96 15.46
CA MET A 345 0.29 11.98 14.93
C MET A 345 -0.06 11.65 13.50
N GLU A 346 0.96 11.33 12.69
CA GLU A 346 0.77 10.76 11.35
C GLU A 346 1.79 9.66 11.09
N ALA A 347 1.34 8.55 10.47
CA ALA A 347 2.16 7.38 10.19
C ALA A 347 2.38 7.20 8.68
N TRP A 348 3.63 6.89 8.28
CA TRP A 348 4.03 6.64 6.89
C TRP A 348 4.84 5.35 6.77
N SER A 349 4.72 4.65 5.63
CA SER A 349 5.49 3.45 5.28
C SER A 349 5.37 3.18 3.77
N LYS A 350 5.34 1.94 3.35
CA LYS A 350 5.06 1.47 1.96
C LYS A 350 5.85 2.24 0.89
N ALA A 351 5.22 3.18 0.18
CA ALA A 351 5.90 3.96 -0.86
C ALA A 351 7.16 4.69 -0.38
N LEU A 352 7.22 5.07 0.91
CA LEU A 352 8.38 5.73 1.51
C LEU A 352 9.64 4.86 1.51
N ASN A 353 9.51 3.54 1.47
CA ASN A 353 10.63 2.61 1.38
C ASN A 353 10.71 1.87 0.04
N ALA A 354 9.82 2.19 -0.90
CA ALA A 354 9.70 1.59 -2.23
C ALA A 354 9.66 0.05 -2.22
N GLY A 355 9.22 -0.58 -1.12
CA GLY A 355 9.23 -2.02 -0.95
C GLY A 355 10.63 -2.66 -0.82
N GLN A 356 11.71 -1.86 -0.78
CA GLN A 356 13.07 -2.39 -0.84
C GLN A 356 13.67 -2.71 0.54
N PHE A 357 13.32 -1.93 1.57
CA PHE A 357 13.81 -2.19 2.92
C PHE A 357 12.74 -1.80 3.97
N PRO A 358 12.48 -2.63 5.00
CA PRO A 358 11.47 -2.35 6.01
C PRO A 358 11.70 -1.02 6.72
N LEU A 359 10.72 -0.12 6.63
CA LEU A 359 10.70 1.16 7.33
C LEU A 359 9.26 1.65 7.47
N SER A 360 8.94 2.18 8.65
CA SER A 360 7.82 3.08 8.87
C SER A 360 8.26 4.25 9.75
N VAL A 361 7.51 5.32 9.69
CA VAL A 361 7.79 6.55 10.46
C VAL A 361 6.50 7.01 11.12
N LEU A 362 6.58 7.40 12.39
CA LEU A 362 5.53 8.08 13.12
C LEU A 362 5.98 9.51 13.41
N GLY A 363 5.30 10.50 12.80
CA GLY A 363 5.46 11.91 13.10
C GLY A 363 4.64 12.31 14.33
N LEU A 364 5.24 13.06 15.24
CA LEU A 364 4.63 13.53 16.48
C LEU A 364 4.51 15.05 16.50
N SER A 365 3.32 15.56 16.75
CA SER A 365 3.11 16.97 17.11
C SER A 365 3.79 17.32 18.44
N GLY A 366 3.83 18.59 18.79
CA GLY A 366 4.31 19.03 20.12
C GLY A 366 3.56 18.35 21.27
N ARG A 367 2.22 18.22 21.16
CA ARG A 367 1.38 17.54 22.16
C ARG A 367 1.74 16.06 22.27
N ALA A 368 1.80 15.31 21.16
CA ALA A 368 2.13 13.91 21.17
C ALA A 368 3.56 13.63 21.67
N THR A 369 4.49 14.54 21.34
CA THR A 369 5.89 14.46 21.83
C THR A 369 5.97 14.55 23.36
N THR A 370 5.18 15.43 24.00
CA THR A 370 5.18 15.55 25.47
C THR A 370 4.55 14.35 26.18
N LEU A 371 3.70 13.59 25.50
CA LEU A 371 3.08 12.36 26.03
C LEU A 371 4.01 11.14 25.94
N TYR A 372 4.89 11.09 24.94
CA TYR A 372 5.79 9.95 24.78
C TYR A 372 6.68 9.74 26.01
N ARG A 373 6.86 8.49 26.42
CA ARG A 373 7.72 8.09 27.53
C ARG A 373 8.76 7.10 27.04
N HIS A 374 10.04 7.34 27.38
CA HIS A 374 11.11 6.41 27.09
C HIS A 374 10.82 5.06 27.75
N GLY A 375 11.07 3.97 27.01
CA GLY A 375 10.87 2.60 27.49
C GLY A 375 9.46 2.03 27.29
N VAL A 376 8.45 2.84 26.88
CA VAL A 376 7.12 2.30 26.56
C VAL A 376 7.09 1.50 25.26
N TYR A 377 8.08 1.70 24.40
CA TYR A 377 8.32 0.93 23.19
C TYR A 377 9.83 0.83 22.93
N GLY A 378 10.25 -0.30 22.36
CA GLY A 378 11.62 -0.54 21.92
C GLY A 378 11.68 -1.68 20.91
N ASN A 379 12.58 -1.54 19.93
CA ASN A 379 12.93 -2.56 18.97
C ASN A 379 14.39 -2.34 18.54
N THR A 380 15.18 -3.41 18.55
CA THR A 380 16.62 -3.35 18.27
C THR A 380 16.98 -2.96 16.84
N MET A 381 16.04 -3.11 15.88
CA MET A 381 16.24 -2.81 14.46
C MET A 381 15.70 -1.45 14.04
N THR A 382 15.16 -0.65 14.98
CA THR A 382 14.65 0.70 14.68
C THR A 382 15.77 1.66 14.32
N SER A 383 15.46 2.69 13.54
CA SER A 383 16.42 3.70 13.07
C SER A 383 17.64 3.11 12.33
N ASN A 384 17.44 1.98 11.66
CA ASN A 384 18.47 1.30 10.88
C ASN A 384 19.02 2.25 9.78
N PRO A 385 20.34 2.56 9.78
CA PRO A 385 20.92 3.52 8.82
C PRO A 385 20.64 3.20 7.37
N ARG A 386 20.60 1.92 7.00
CA ARG A 386 20.28 1.48 5.64
C ARG A 386 18.85 1.83 5.28
N ALA A 387 17.88 1.55 6.15
CA ALA A 387 16.48 1.90 5.94
C ALA A 387 16.28 3.42 5.78
N LEU A 388 16.98 4.21 6.57
CA LEU A 388 16.91 5.68 6.52
C LEU A 388 17.48 6.23 5.21
N ASP A 389 18.64 5.74 4.75
CA ASP A 389 19.24 6.18 3.49
C ASP A 389 18.44 5.70 2.26
N VAL A 390 17.79 4.53 2.33
CA VAL A 390 16.79 4.08 1.35
C VAL A 390 15.65 5.09 1.24
N ALA A 391 15.05 5.49 2.36
CA ALA A 391 13.94 6.46 2.36
C ALA A 391 14.38 7.85 1.88
N VAL A 392 15.59 8.31 2.20
CA VAL A 392 16.17 9.54 1.62
C VAL A 392 16.22 9.45 0.11
N SER A 393 16.73 8.33 -0.43
CA SER A 393 16.79 8.11 -1.88
C SER A 393 15.40 8.10 -2.53
N VAL A 394 14.41 7.50 -1.86
CA VAL A 394 13.02 7.54 -2.33
C VAL A 394 12.51 8.97 -2.41
N LEU A 395 12.59 9.74 -1.32
CA LEU A 395 12.10 11.12 -1.28
C LEU A 395 12.78 12.00 -2.34
N GLN A 396 14.10 11.86 -2.52
CA GLN A 396 14.86 12.58 -3.55
C GLN A 396 14.49 12.16 -4.98
N SER A 397 13.96 10.96 -5.19
CA SER A 397 13.50 10.48 -6.49
C SER A 397 12.13 11.01 -6.89
N ILE A 398 11.35 11.58 -5.96
CA ILE A 398 10.01 12.11 -6.21
C ILE A 398 10.11 13.54 -6.79
N THR A 399 10.20 13.62 -8.11
CA THR A 399 10.26 14.90 -8.82
C THR A 399 8.90 15.59 -8.91
N SER A 400 8.90 16.90 -9.22
CA SER A 400 7.65 17.65 -9.46
C SER A 400 6.81 17.06 -10.60
N GLN A 401 7.47 16.60 -11.67
CA GLN A 401 6.81 15.91 -12.78
C GLN A 401 6.15 14.60 -12.33
N MET A 402 6.82 13.83 -11.49
CA MET A 402 6.24 12.58 -10.95
C MET A 402 5.04 12.87 -10.04
N ARG A 403 5.11 13.91 -9.21
CA ARG A 403 3.97 14.35 -8.39
C ARG A 403 2.76 14.74 -9.24
N GLU A 404 3.00 15.46 -10.34
CA GLU A 404 1.95 15.81 -11.29
C GLU A 404 1.40 14.56 -11.99
N ASN A 405 2.26 13.64 -12.41
CA ASN A 405 1.84 12.38 -13.03
C ASN A 405 0.94 11.55 -12.10
N ILE A 406 1.27 11.45 -10.81
CA ILE A 406 0.43 10.75 -9.83
C ILE A 406 -1.01 11.28 -9.82
N ARG A 407 -1.18 12.60 -9.87
CA ARG A 407 -2.51 13.23 -9.89
C ARG A 407 -3.22 13.04 -11.22
N THR A 408 -2.54 13.39 -12.30
CA THR A 408 -3.17 13.43 -13.65
C THR A 408 -3.39 12.06 -14.25
N ALA A 409 -2.42 11.15 -14.14
CA ALA A 409 -2.59 9.77 -14.62
C ALA A 409 -3.62 9.02 -13.78
N GLY A 410 -3.64 9.26 -12.45
CA GLY A 410 -4.67 8.69 -11.57
C GLY A 410 -6.07 9.14 -11.93
N ALA A 411 -6.28 10.44 -12.16
CA ALA A 411 -7.58 10.99 -12.58
C ALA A 411 -8.03 10.38 -13.91
N ARG A 412 -7.13 10.32 -14.92
CA ARG A 412 -7.43 9.71 -16.23
C ARG A 412 -7.78 8.22 -16.11
N LEU A 413 -7.06 7.49 -15.25
CA LEU A 413 -7.36 6.07 -15.07
C LEU A 413 -8.74 5.85 -14.43
N VAL A 414 -9.14 6.69 -13.48
CA VAL A 414 -10.49 6.67 -12.89
C VAL A 414 -11.55 6.98 -13.96
N GLU A 415 -11.33 7.99 -14.81
CA GLU A 415 -12.21 8.34 -15.91
C GLU A 415 -12.38 7.16 -16.89
N ARG A 416 -11.28 6.55 -17.34
CA ARG A 416 -11.31 5.36 -18.22
C ARG A 416 -12.10 4.19 -17.62
N PHE A 417 -11.98 3.96 -16.29
CA PHE A 417 -12.79 2.95 -15.63
C PHE A 417 -14.27 3.32 -15.53
N HIS A 418 -14.62 4.60 -15.43
CA HIS A 418 -16.01 5.03 -15.56
C HIS A 418 -16.56 4.75 -16.95
N ASP A 419 -15.79 5.03 -18.01
CA ASP A 419 -16.17 4.70 -19.39
C ASP A 419 -16.36 3.20 -19.56
N ALA A 420 -15.43 2.38 -19.10
CA ALA A 420 -15.53 0.93 -19.11
C ALA A 420 -16.77 0.42 -18.32
N ALA A 421 -17.09 1.04 -17.18
CA ALA A 421 -18.28 0.71 -16.41
C ALA A 421 -19.58 0.97 -17.18
N HIS A 422 -19.65 2.04 -17.97
CA HIS A 422 -20.79 2.33 -18.84
C HIS A 422 -20.93 1.34 -19.98
N GLU A 423 -19.82 0.87 -20.54
CA GLU A 423 -19.82 -0.07 -21.68
C GLU A 423 -20.08 -1.53 -21.24
N LEU A 424 -19.74 -1.91 -20.02
CA LEU A 424 -19.80 -3.29 -19.53
C LEU A 424 -21.12 -3.67 -18.82
N ASP A 425 -22.22 -2.99 -19.10
CA ASP A 425 -23.57 -3.32 -18.65
C ASP A 425 -23.65 -3.69 -17.15
N GLY A 426 -23.16 -2.77 -16.29
CA GLY A 426 -23.21 -2.91 -14.85
C GLY A 426 -22.24 -3.94 -14.27
N ALA A 427 -21.26 -4.43 -15.01
CA ALA A 427 -20.21 -5.31 -14.48
C ALA A 427 -19.38 -4.62 -13.40
N ILE A 428 -19.17 -3.31 -13.51
CA ILE A 428 -18.54 -2.47 -12.50
C ILE A 428 -19.63 -1.58 -11.89
N THR A 429 -19.87 -1.75 -10.60
CA THR A 429 -20.93 -1.03 -9.85
C THR A 429 -20.46 0.27 -9.23
N LYS A 430 -19.15 0.40 -8.98
CA LYS A 430 -18.54 1.59 -8.39
C LYS A 430 -17.09 1.74 -8.84
N VAL A 431 -16.72 2.93 -9.24
CA VAL A 431 -15.33 3.32 -9.49
C VAL A 431 -14.98 4.44 -8.54
N GLN A 432 -13.84 4.35 -7.87
CA GLN A 432 -13.34 5.42 -7.02
C GLN A 432 -11.80 5.40 -6.98
N GLY A 433 -11.21 6.57 -6.76
CA GLY A 433 -9.76 6.68 -6.69
C GLY A 433 -9.28 8.07 -6.31
N THR A 434 -8.10 8.13 -5.73
CA THR A 434 -7.37 9.35 -5.40
C THR A 434 -5.92 9.16 -5.81
N GLY A 435 -5.49 9.87 -6.84
CA GLY A 435 -4.18 9.64 -7.48
C GLY A 435 -4.07 8.19 -7.97
N LEU A 436 -2.93 7.55 -7.70
CA LEU A 436 -2.66 6.16 -8.09
C LEU A 436 -3.02 5.15 -6.98
N LEU A 437 -4.10 5.39 -6.28
CA LEU A 437 -4.78 4.46 -5.37
C LEU A 437 -6.26 4.44 -5.76
N LEU A 438 -6.70 3.42 -6.46
CA LEU A 438 -8.05 3.33 -7.02
C LEU A 438 -8.61 1.92 -6.94
N SER A 439 -9.92 1.81 -7.10
CA SER A 439 -10.62 0.53 -7.11
C SER A 439 -11.85 0.54 -8.01
N CYS A 440 -12.20 -0.67 -8.48
CA CYS A 440 -13.44 -0.96 -9.17
C CYS A 440 -14.21 -2.03 -8.39
N GLU A 441 -15.38 -1.70 -7.86
CA GLU A 441 -16.27 -2.66 -7.25
C GLU A 441 -17.03 -3.42 -8.35
N LEU A 442 -17.03 -4.74 -8.25
CA LEU A 442 -17.64 -5.62 -9.23
C LEU A 442 -19.06 -6.01 -8.80
N ASP A 443 -19.95 -6.16 -9.78
CA ASP A 443 -21.27 -6.72 -9.56
C ASP A 443 -21.21 -8.11 -8.90
N ALA A 444 -22.26 -8.48 -8.18
CA ALA A 444 -22.34 -9.73 -7.44
C ALA A 444 -22.19 -10.99 -8.30
N ARG A 445 -22.43 -10.90 -9.62
CA ARG A 445 -22.18 -12.00 -10.59
C ARG A 445 -20.70 -12.34 -10.72
N TYR A 446 -19.77 -11.47 -10.31
CA TYR A 446 -18.35 -11.74 -10.27
C TYR A 446 -17.89 -12.08 -8.85
N LYS A 447 -16.86 -12.92 -8.76
CA LYS A 447 -16.12 -13.16 -7.53
C LYS A 447 -14.76 -12.46 -7.66
N CYS A 448 -14.53 -11.41 -6.86
CA CYS A 448 -13.30 -10.63 -7.01
C CYS A 448 -12.04 -11.43 -6.68
N TYR A 449 -11.99 -12.23 -5.61
CA TYR A 449 -10.78 -12.90 -5.14
C TYR A 449 -10.97 -14.36 -4.75
N GLY A 450 -9.85 -15.10 -4.62
CA GLY A 450 -9.79 -16.53 -4.31
C GLY A 450 -9.87 -17.38 -5.59
N ALA A 451 -10.02 -18.69 -5.46
CA ALA A 451 -10.09 -19.61 -6.60
C ALA A 451 -11.24 -19.25 -7.56
N HIS A 452 -10.99 -19.34 -8.86
CA HIS A 452 -11.96 -19.01 -9.91
C HIS A 452 -12.51 -17.58 -9.79
N SER A 453 -11.63 -16.62 -9.53
CA SER A 453 -11.97 -15.20 -9.37
C SER A 453 -11.46 -14.35 -10.53
N THR A 454 -12.03 -13.11 -10.62
CA THR A 454 -11.53 -12.10 -11.57
C THR A 454 -10.08 -11.74 -11.31
N GLU A 455 -9.65 -11.66 -10.04
CA GLU A 455 -8.26 -11.40 -9.65
C GLU A 455 -7.32 -12.51 -10.14
N GLU A 456 -7.69 -13.78 -9.99
CA GLU A 456 -6.91 -14.92 -10.47
C GLU A 456 -6.82 -14.90 -12.01
N TYR A 457 -7.92 -14.62 -12.69
CA TYR A 457 -7.93 -14.51 -14.16
C TYR A 457 -6.97 -13.41 -14.64
N LEU A 458 -7.04 -12.22 -14.04
CA LEU A 458 -6.14 -11.10 -14.36
C LEU A 458 -4.67 -11.46 -14.18
N ARG A 459 -4.33 -12.08 -13.06
CA ARG A 459 -2.95 -12.50 -12.75
C ARG A 459 -2.43 -13.52 -13.75
N ARG A 460 -3.26 -14.43 -14.22
CA ARG A 460 -2.91 -15.41 -15.25
C ARG A 460 -2.75 -14.77 -16.63
N ASN A 461 -3.46 -13.71 -16.92
CA ASN A 461 -3.46 -13.02 -18.22
C ASN A 461 -2.64 -11.71 -18.21
N GLY A 462 -1.66 -11.58 -17.31
CA GLY A 462 -0.63 -10.55 -17.39
C GLY A 462 -0.90 -9.28 -16.60
N LEU A 463 -1.89 -9.24 -15.69
CA LEU A 463 -2.11 -8.10 -14.80
C LEU A 463 -1.99 -8.50 -13.33
N GLY A 464 -0.92 -8.06 -12.67
CA GLY A 464 -0.78 -8.13 -11.22
C GLY A 464 -1.72 -7.13 -10.54
N VAL A 465 -2.75 -7.64 -9.87
CA VAL A 465 -3.79 -6.85 -9.18
C VAL A 465 -4.12 -7.50 -7.85
N ILE A 466 -4.69 -6.74 -6.91
CA ILE A 466 -5.15 -7.26 -5.61
C ILE A 466 -6.59 -6.83 -5.34
N HIS A 467 -7.26 -7.59 -4.48
CA HIS A 467 -8.60 -7.26 -4.01
C HIS A 467 -8.58 -6.22 -2.88
N GLY A 468 -9.74 -5.62 -2.63
CA GLY A 468 -10.03 -4.74 -1.51
C GLY A 468 -11.54 -4.52 -1.38
N GLY A 469 -11.98 -3.77 -0.38
CA GLY A 469 -13.39 -3.47 -0.19
C GLY A 469 -14.29 -4.70 -0.12
N THR A 470 -15.53 -4.54 -0.55
CA THR A 470 -16.54 -5.61 -0.48
C THR A 470 -16.34 -6.67 -1.57
N ASN A 471 -16.11 -6.27 -2.80
CA ASN A 471 -15.92 -7.12 -3.98
C ASN A 471 -15.14 -6.33 -5.04
N SER A 472 -14.03 -5.67 -4.66
CA SER A 472 -13.36 -4.70 -5.51
C SER A 472 -11.98 -5.15 -5.92
N LEU A 473 -11.62 -4.92 -7.18
CA LEU A 473 -10.25 -4.89 -7.66
C LEU A 473 -9.59 -3.58 -7.21
N ARG A 474 -8.38 -3.66 -6.67
CA ARG A 474 -7.61 -2.51 -6.21
C ARG A 474 -6.33 -2.39 -7.00
N PHE A 475 -6.08 -1.19 -7.54
CA PHE A 475 -4.95 -0.88 -8.38
C PHE A 475 -4.04 0.14 -7.69
N THR A 476 -2.73 -0.15 -7.68
CA THR A 476 -1.70 0.72 -7.14
C THR A 476 -0.49 0.77 -8.08
N PRO A 477 -0.66 1.25 -9.33
CA PRO A 477 0.42 1.29 -10.31
C PRO A 477 1.58 2.18 -9.87
N HIS A 478 2.71 2.08 -10.54
CA HIS A 478 3.89 2.87 -10.23
C HIS A 478 3.71 4.37 -10.60
N PHE A 479 4.51 5.25 -9.99
CA PHE A 479 4.32 6.70 -10.06
C PHE A 479 4.62 7.33 -11.43
N ARG A 480 5.32 6.61 -12.31
CA ARG A 480 5.61 7.03 -13.68
C ARG A 480 4.70 6.39 -14.71
N MET A 481 3.56 5.83 -14.28
CA MET A 481 2.61 5.19 -15.18
C MET A 481 2.33 6.06 -16.41
N THR A 482 2.50 5.49 -17.59
CA THR A 482 2.23 6.10 -18.87
C THR A 482 0.75 5.95 -19.27
N GLU A 483 0.35 6.63 -20.33
CA GLU A 483 -1.00 6.50 -20.88
C GLU A 483 -1.24 5.10 -21.44
N ALA A 484 -0.29 4.54 -22.18
CA ALA A 484 -0.37 3.18 -22.72
C ALA A 484 -0.48 2.11 -21.63
N GLU A 485 0.23 2.28 -20.50
CA GLU A 485 0.10 1.38 -19.35
C GLU A 485 -1.29 1.51 -18.68
N GLY A 486 -1.85 2.72 -18.63
CA GLY A 486 -3.22 2.95 -18.16
C GLY A 486 -4.25 2.27 -19.05
N GLU A 487 -4.08 2.32 -20.38
CA GLU A 487 -4.90 1.60 -21.37
C GLU A 487 -4.80 0.10 -21.15
N LEU A 488 -3.58 -0.45 -21.03
CA LEU A 488 -3.35 -1.86 -20.76
C LEU A 488 -4.11 -2.35 -19.52
N ILE A 489 -4.06 -1.60 -18.41
CA ILE A 489 -4.77 -1.96 -17.17
C ILE A 489 -6.28 -2.06 -17.43
N VAL A 490 -6.85 -1.09 -18.13
CA VAL A 490 -8.30 -1.06 -18.41
C VAL A 490 -8.71 -2.17 -19.37
N GLU A 491 -7.95 -2.39 -20.45
CA GLU A 491 -8.25 -3.43 -21.44
C GLU A 491 -8.17 -4.84 -20.85
N LEU A 492 -7.14 -5.14 -20.04
CA LEU A 492 -7.06 -6.44 -19.36
C LEU A 492 -8.19 -6.62 -18.34
N THR A 493 -8.60 -5.54 -17.65
CA THR A 493 -9.75 -5.61 -16.74
C THR A 493 -11.05 -5.82 -17.51
N ARG A 494 -11.22 -5.17 -18.66
CA ARG A 494 -12.37 -5.35 -19.56
C ARG A 494 -12.43 -6.80 -20.07
N ASP A 495 -11.32 -7.35 -20.53
CA ASP A 495 -11.21 -8.74 -20.96
C ASP A 495 -11.65 -9.70 -19.85
N ALA A 496 -11.15 -9.48 -18.62
CA ALA A 496 -11.52 -10.31 -17.48
C ALA A 496 -13.01 -10.28 -17.12
N LEU A 497 -13.69 -9.16 -17.37
CA LEU A 497 -15.13 -9.01 -17.11
C LEU A 497 -16.00 -9.56 -18.26
N ILE A 498 -15.45 -9.68 -19.47
CA ILE A 498 -16.14 -10.26 -20.62
C ILE A 498 -15.91 -11.78 -20.71
N ASN A 499 -14.65 -12.20 -20.59
CA ASN A 499 -14.21 -13.57 -20.88
C ASN A 499 -13.83 -14.35 -19.61
N GLY A 500 -13.69 -13.68 -18.47
CA GLY A 500 -13.31 -14.30 -17.20
C GLY A 500 -14.46 -15.02 -16.49
N PRO A 501 -14.19 -15.60 -15.30
CA PRO A 501 -15.15 -16.40 -14.57
C PRO A 501 -16.29 -15.55 -13.99
N VAL A 502 -17.52 -16.03 -14.17
CA VAL A 502 -18.71 -15.53 -13.48
C VAL A 502 -19.20 -16.57 -12.46
N ARG A 503 -19.87 -16.13 -11.41
CA ARG A 503 -20.50 -17.05 -10.45
C ARG A 503 -21.61 -17.81 -11.14
N THR A 504 -21.59 -19.13 -11.01
CA THR A 504 -22.76 -19.93 -11.39
C THR A 504 -23.89 -19.60 -10.40
N PRO A 505 -25.11 -19.28 -10.84
CA PRO A 505 -26.25 -19.17 -9.94
C PRO A 505 -26.41 -20.48 -9.14
N GLU A 506 -26.47 -20.39 -7.80
CA GLU A 506 -26.79 -21.54 -6.93
C GLU A 506 -28.25 -21.98 -7.13
#